data_af74723276bf7cf4c85684e9a97755c2
#
_entry.id   af74723276bf7cf4c85684e9a97755c2
#
_cell.length_a   1.000
_cell.length_b   1.000
_cell.length_c   1.000
_cell.angle_alpha   90.00
_cell.angle_beta   90.00
_cell.angle_gamma   90.00
#
_symmetry.space_group_name_H-M   'P 1'
#
loop_
_entity.id
_entity.type
_entity.pdbx_description
1 polymer ?
#
loop_
_entity_poly.entity_id
_entity_poly.type
_entity_poly.pdbx_seq_one_letter_code
_entity_poly.pdbx_strand_id
1 'polypeptide(L)'
;MKKTTMLKKNYEFKTVLTKGKCFKEEKIEIFVNKNNKKRNLLGIAIGTKNGKAFQRNRAKRIIRECYTRLENQLIDGNSIVILINKNYDINEITFAEILKEMQIIFENAKLLKKEDEIWKKYLYI
;
A
#
# COMPACT_ATOMS: atom_id res chain seq x y z
N MET A 1 3.38 -7.45 -10.09
CA MET A 1 4.13 -6.25 -9.64
C MET A 1 5.52 -6.25 -10.28
N LYS A 2 5.77 -5.31 -11.14
CA LYS A 2 7.04 -5.25 -11.90
C LYS A 2 8.10 -4.39 -11.21
N LYS A 3 7.68 -3.43 -10.39
CA LYS A 3 8.57 -2.44 -9.77
C LYS A 3 8.67 -2.56 -8.26
N THR A 4 8.02 -3.56 -7.70
CA THR A 4 7.93 -3.75 -6.26
C THR A 4 8.31 -5.17 -5.89
N THR A 5 9.03 -5.32 -4.79
CA THR A 5 9.38 -6.62 -4.19
C THR A 5 8.62 -6.77 -2.88
N MET A 6 8.14 -7.97 -2.60
CA MET A 6 7.44 -8.23 -1.33
C MET A 6 8.44 -8.32 -0.18
N LEU A 7 8.07 -7.73 0.96
CA LEU A 7 8.79 -7.92 2.22
C LEU A 7 8.66 -9.39 2.65
N LYS A 8 9.76 -10.00 3.07
CA LYS A 8 9.79 -11.42 3.42
C LYS A 8 10.07 -11.71 4.89
N LYS A 9 10.79 -10.83 5.57
CA LYS A 9 11.29 -11.10 6.93
C LYS A 9 10.56 -10.24 7.95
N ASN A 10 10.32 -10.82 9.13
CA ASN A 10 9.61 -10.14 10.21
C ASN A 10 10.28 -8.83 10.64
N TYR A 11 11.61 -8.80 10.65
CA TYR A 11 12.32 -7.58 11.04
C TYR A 11 12.11 -6.43 10.05
N GLU A 12 11.90 -6.76 8.77
CA GLU A 12 11.62 -5.74 7.74
C GLU A 12 10.26 -5.07 8.02
N PHE A 13 9.24 -5.87 8.31
CA PHE A 13 7.93 -5.36 8.72
C PHE A 13 8.05 -4.50 9.97
N LYS A 14 8.74 -5.00 10.97
CA LYS A 14 8.91 -4.31 12.25
C LYS A 14 9.59 -2.95 12.06
N THR A 15 10.59 -2.87 11.20
CA THR A 15 11.28 -1.62 10.90
C THR A 15 10.32 -0.58 10.32
N VAL A 16 9.51 -0.98 9.36
CA VAL A 16 8.53 -0.07 8.75
C VAL A 16 7.50 0.38 9.77
N LEU A 17 6.99 -0.54 10.58
CA LEU A 17 5.96 -0.23 11.58
C LEU A 17 6.49 0.67 12.71
N THR A 18 7.77 0.59 13.04
CA THR A 18 8.35 1.40 14.12
C THR A 18 8.91 2.73 13.64
N LYS A 19 9.52 2.77 12.46
CA LYS A 19 10.18 3.97 11.92
C LYS A 19 9.37 4.70 10.86
N GLY A 20 8.40 4.03 10.27
CA GLY A 20 7.58 4.59 9.21
C GLY A 20 6.52 5.55 9.72
N LYS A 21 6.04 6.37 8.80
CA LYS A 21 4.91 7.26 9.07
C LYS A 21 3.61 6.52 8.75
N CYS A 22 2.64 6.61 9.65
CA CYS A 22 1.34 5.96 9.51
C CYS A 22 0.30 6.89 8.89
N PHE A 23 -0.43 6.37 7.91
CA PHE A 23 -1.57 7.06 7.30
C PHE A 23 -2.78 6.13 7.42
N LYS A 24 -3.82 6.61 8.04
CA LYS A 24 -4.99 5.79 8.38
C LYS A 24 -6.24 6.29 7.67
N GLU A 25 -6.98 5.35 7.07
CA GLU A 25 -8.33 5.55 6.57
C GLU A 25 -9.29 4.65 7.33
N GLU A 26 -10.53 4.58 6.89
CA GLU A 26 -11.58 3.85 7.59
C GLU A 26 -11.31 2.33 7.66
N LYS A 27 -10.84 1.74 6.57
CA LYS A 27 -10.69 0.28 6.43
C LYS A 27 -9.26 -0.19 6.50
N ILE A 28 -8.33 0.63 6.02
CA ILE A 28 -6.92 0.28 5.98
C ILE A 28 -6.05 1.36 6.60
N GLU A 29 -4.87 0.96 7.03
CA GLU A 29 -3.80 1.89 7.40
C GLU A 29 -2.52 1.47 6.70
N ILE A 30 -1.70 2.45 6.33
CA ILE A 30 -0.48 2.20 5.57
C ILE A 30 0.67 2.90 6.29
N PHE A 31 1.74 2.14 6.52
CA PHE A 31 2.99 2.67 7.06
C PHE A 31 3.97 2.82 5.90
N VAL A 32 4.65 3.95 5.85
CA VAL A 32 5.59 4.28 4.78
C VAL A 32 6.93 4.69 5.39
N ASN A 33 8.00 4.07 4.93
CA ASN A 33 9.36 4.38 5.36
C ASN A 33 10.29 4.39 4.14
N LYS A 34 11.11 5.44 4.01
CA LYS A 34 12.11 5.51 2.94
C LYS A 34 13.14 4.40 3.14
N ASN A 35 13.53 3.72 2.06
CA ASN A 35 14.43 2.58 2.15
C ASN A 35 15.78 2.80 1.45
N ASN A 36 15.99 3.94 0.81
CA ASN A 36 17.23 4.25 0.09
C ASN A 36 17.56 3.27 -1.03
N LYS A 37 16.57 2.53 -1.50
CA LYS A 37 16.70 1.63 -2.66
C LYS A 37 16.02 2.25 -3.86
N LYS A 38 16.32 1.74 -5.04
CA LYS A 38 15.67 2.18 -6.28
C LYS A 38 14.36 1.45 -6.53
N ARG A 39 13.82 0.83 -5.51
CA ARG A 39 12.69 -0.08 -5.61
C ARG A 39 11.78 0.07 -4.41
N ASN A 40 10.49 -0.09 -4.60
CA ASN A 40 9.54 -0.16 -3.51
C ASN A 40 9.47 -1.57 -2.94
N LEU A 41 9.26 -1.66 -1.64
CA LEU A 41 9.03 -2.92 -0.94
C LEU A 41 7.63 -2.88 -0.36
N LEU A 42 6.90 -3.97 -0.49
CA LEU A 42 5.50 -4.05 -0.04
C LEU A 42 5.31 -5.19 0.94
N GLY A 43 4.70 -4.90 2.08
CA GLY A 43 4.20 -5.89 3.02
C GLY A 43 2.71 -5.72 3.21
N ILE A 44 1.99 -6.82 3.30
CA ILE A 44 0.56 -6.83 3.60
C ILE A 44 0.37 -7.75 4.80
N ALA A 45 -0.20 -7.23 5.89
CA ALA A 45 -0.41 -8.00 7.10
C ALA A 45 -1.86 -7.85 7.57
N ILE A 46 -2.48 -8.99 7.86
CA ILE A 46 -3.84 -9.05 8.38
C ILE A 46 -3.79 -9.92 9.64
N GLY A 47 -4.28 -9.37 10.74
CA GLY A 47 -4.29 -10.09 12.01
C GLY A 47 -5.13 -11.34 11.97
N THR A 48 -4.70 -12.39 12.69
CA THR A 48 -5.42 -13.66 12.77
C THR A 48 -6.82 -13.50 13.34
N LYS A 49 -7.05 -12.45 14.13
CA LYS A 49 -8.36 -12.14 14.72
C LYS A 49 -9.35 -11.55 13.74
N ASN A 50 -8.89 -11.10 12.57
CA ASN A 50 -9.75 -10.46 11.56
C ASN A 50 -10.57 -11.45 10.74
N GLY A 51 -10.34 -12.74 10.87
CA GLY A 51 -11.10 -13.74 10.15
C GLY A 51 -10.34 -15.05 9.97
N LYS A 52 -10.97 -15.98 9.28
CA LYS A 52 -10.38 -17.28 8.96
C LYS A 52 -9.30 -17.14 7.89
N ALA A 53 -8.44 -18.16 7.76
CA ALA A 53 -7.32 -18.13 6.83
C ALA A 53 -7.75 -17.82 5.39
N PHE A 54 -8.81 -18.45 4.90
CA PHE A 54 -9.27 -18.22 3.53
C PHE A 54 -9.79 -16.79 3.32
N GLN A 55 -10.40 -16.21 4.36
CA GLN A 55 -10.90 -14.83 4.32
C GLN A 55 -9.73 -13.84 4.28
N ARG A 56 -8.71 -14.09 5.12
CA ARG A 56 -7.51 -13.26 5.13
C ARG A 56 -6.75 -13.33 3.81
N ASN A 57 -6.65 -14.53 3.23
CA ASN A 57 -5.98 -14.70 1.94
C ASN A 57 -6.70 -13.98 0.81
N ARG A 58 -8.03 -14.02 0.83
CA ARG A 58 -8.85 -13.26 -0.14
C ARG A 58 -8.62 -11.75 0.01
N ALA A 59 -8.62 -11.25 1.25
CA ALA A 59 -8.39 -9.84 1.52
C ALA A 59 -7.00 -9.41 1.07
N LYS A 60 -5.97 -10.20 1.33
CA LYS A 60 -4.61 -9.92 0.85
C LYS A 60 -4.54 -9.83 -0.66
N ARG A 61 -5.26 -10.71 -1.35
CA ARG A 61 -5.31 -10.71 -2.82
C ARG A 61 -5.94 -9.42 -3.35
N ILE A 62 -7.03 -9.00 -2.74
CA ILE A 62 -7.70 -7.75 -3.12
C ILE A 62 -6.77 -6.55 -2.91
N ILE A 63 -6.11 -6.48 -1.76
CA ILE A 63 -5.16 -5.39 -1.46
C ILE A 63 -4.01 -5.39 -2.47
N ARG A 64 -3.47 -6.55 -2.79
CA ARG A 64 -2.38 -6.67 -3.78
C ARG A 64 -2.82 -6.22 -5.16
N GLU A 65 -4.02 -6.55 -5.57
CA GLU A 65 -4.57 -6.10 -6.85
C GLU A 65 -4.75 -4.58 -6.90
N CYS A 66 -5.22 -3.98 -5.81
CA CYS A 66 -5.32 -2.52 -5.69
C CYS A 66 -3.94 -1.87 -5.82
N TYR A 67 -2.96 -2.40 -5.10
CA TYR A 67 -1.59 -1.89 -5.16
C TYR A 67 -1.03 -1.99 -6.58
N THR A 68 -1.21 -3.12 -7.23
CA THR A 68 -0.74 -3.36 -8.59
C THR A 68 -1.33 -2.34 -9.57
N ARG A 69 -2.60 -1.99 -9.37
CA ARG A 69 -3.27 -0.98 -10.19
C ARG A 69 -2.63 0.40 -10.06
N LEU A 70 -2.11 0.73 -8.87
CA LEU A 70 -1.53 2.04 -8.57
C LEU A 70 -0.01 2.08 -8.70
N GLU A 71 0.64 0.95 -8.82
CA GLU A 71 2.10 0.80 -8.75
C GLU A 71 2.85 1.75 -9.69
N ASN A 72 2.39 1.88 -10.93
CA ASN A 72 3.06 2.71 -11.91
C ASN A 72 3.02 4.21 -11.60
N GLN A 73 2.11 4.62 -10.73
CA GLN A 73 1.95 6.01 -10.31
C GLN A 73 2.81 6.35 -9.10
N LEU A 74 3.43 5.35 -8.47
CA LEU A 74 4.22 5.55 -7.25
C LEU A 74 5.65 5.94 -7.57
N ILE A 75 6.19 6.83 -6.74
CA ILE A 75 7.64 7.10 -6.73
C ILE A 75 8.36 5.90 -6.10
N ASP A 76 9.61 5.69 -6.46
CA ASP A 76 10.42 4.58 -5.96
C ASP A 76 11.09 4.92 -4.62
N GLY A 77 11.57 3.88 -3.94
CA GLY A 77 12.40 4.04 -2.77
C GLY A 77 11.68 4.03 -1.44
N ASN A 78 10.48 3.47 -1.38
CA ASN A 78 9.70 3.40 -0.15
C ASN A 78 9.36 1.96 0.22
N SER A 79 9.46 1.66 1.50
CA SER A 79 8.93 0.43 2.08
C SER A 79 7.53 0.73 2.61
N ILE A 80 6.56 -0.04 2.17
CA ILE A 80 5.14 0.20 2.41
C ILE A 80 4.55 -1.03 3.08
N VAL A 81 3.90 -0.85 4.23
CA VAL A 81 3.17 -1.93 4.89
C VAL A 81 1.72 -1.54 4.99
N ILE A 82 0.85 -2.41 4.48
CA ILE A 82 -0.60 -2.20 4.47
C ILE A 82 -1.25 -3.14 5.48
N LEU A 83 -2.03 -2.56 6.38
CA LEU A 83 -2.76 -3.28 7.42
C LEU A 83 -4.26 -3.04 7.26
N ILE A 84 -5.05 -4.00 7.69
CA ILE A 84 -6.50 -3.85 7.83
C ILE A 84 -6.77 -3.33 9.24
N ASN A 85 -7.67 -2.37 9.37
CA ASN A 85 -8.10 -1.86 10.67
C ASN A 85 -8.79 -2.96 11.50
N LYS A 86 -8.53 -2.97 12.81
CA LYS A 86 -8.99 -4.04 13.71
C LYS A 86 -10.49 -4.27 13.70
N ASN A 87 -11.26 -3.20 13.52
CA ASN A 87 -12.72 -3.25 13.61
C ASN A 87 -13.40 -3.45 12.26
N TYR A 88 -12.62 -3.57 11.18
CA TYR A 88 -13.19 -3.77 9.86
C TYR A 88 -13.47 -5.26 9.61
N ASP A 89 -14.70 -5.55 9.16
CA ASP A 89 -15.09 -6.90 8.77
C ASP A 89 -14.54 -7.20 7.37
N ILE A 90 -13.55 -8.08 7.28
CA ILE A 90 -12.91 -8.42 6.01
C ILE A 90 -13.84 -9.19 5.05
N ASN A 91 -14.97 -9.70 5.53
CA ASN A 91 -15.98 -10.32 4.66
C ASN A 91 -16.64 -9.30 3.73
N GLU A 92 -16.65 -8.03 4.13
CA GLU A 92 -17.25 -6.94 3.37
C GLU A 92 -16.24 -6.22 2.47
N ILE A 93 -15.00 -6.69 2.42
CA ILE A 93 -13.95 -6.03 1.65
C ILE A 93 -14.28 -6.06 0.15
N THR A 94 -14.17 -4.90 -0.50
CA THR A 94 -14.34 -4.77 -1.95
C THR A 94 -13.13 -4.09 -2.57
N PHE A 95 -12.83 -4.44 -3.80
CA PHE A 95 -11.76 -3.82 -4.56
C PHE A 95 -11.93 -2.30 -4.67
N ALA A 96 -13.15 -1.85 -4.99
CA ALA A 96 -13.41 -0.44 -5.22
C ALA A 96 -13.15 0.43 -3.99
N GLU A 97 -13.59 -0.02 -2.81
CA GLU A 97 -13.41 0.73 -1.58
C GLU A 97 -11.94 0.78 -1.15
N ILE A 98 -11.25 -0.35 -1.24
CA ILE A 98 -9.82 -0.41 -0.89
C ILE A 98 -8.98 0.42 -1.85
N LEU A 99 -9.28 0.36 -3.15
CA LEU A 99 -8.58 1.16 -4.14
C LEU A 99 -8.72 2.66 -3.84
N LYS A 100 -9.93 3.10 -3.52
CA LYS A 100 -10.20 4.50 -3.18
C LYS A 100 -9.40 4.95 -1.96
N GLU A 101 -9.42 4.16 -0.89
CA GLU A 101 -8.69 4.50 0.33
C GLU A 101 -7.19 4.49 0.10
N MET A 102 -6.69 3.53 -0.66
CA MET A 102 -5.28 3.45 -1.00
C MET A 102 -4.81 4.65 -1.82
N GLN A 103 -5.61 5.10 -2.78
CA GLN A 103 -5.32 6.31 -3.54
C GLN A 103 -5.24 7.55 -2.64
N ILE A 104 -6.19 7.70 -1.73
CA ILE A 104 -6.22 8.82 -0.78
C ILE A 104 -4.94 8.82 0.07
N ILE A 105 -4.57 7.64 0.60
CA ILE A 105 -3.39 7.52 1.43
C ILE A 105 -2.12 7.83 0.65
N PHE A 106 -1.96 7.27 -0.55
CA PHE A 106 -0.78 7.51 -1.37
C PHE A 106 -0.64 8.97 -1.78
N GLU A 107 -1.75 9.65 -2.02
CA GLU A 107 -1.76 11.08 -2.29
C GLU A 107 -1.32 11.87 -1.05
N ASN A 108 -1.91 11.58 0.11
CA ASN A 108 -1.58 12.25 1.36
C ASN A 108 -0.12 12.00 1.78
N ALA A 109 0.40 10.82 1.51
CA ALA A 109 1.79 10.45 1.80
C ALA A 109 2.77 11.02 0.77
N LYS A 110 2.28 11.69 -0.27
CA LYS A 110 3.09 12.23 -1.36
C LYS A 110 3.92 11.16 -2.08
N LEU A 111 3.33 9.98 -2.23
CA LEU A 111 3.97 8.86 -2.93
C LEU A 111 3.63 8.81 -4.41
N LEU A 112 2.61 9.53 -4.85
CA LEU A 112 2.24 9.58 -6.25
C LEU A 112 3.18 10.51 -7.01
N LYS A 113 3.49 10.15 -8.25
CA LYS A 113 4.27 11.00 -9.14
C LYS A 113 3.52 12.31 -9.36
N LYS A 114 4.26 13.41 -9.41
CA LYS A 114 3.66 14.74 -9.54
C LYS A 114 2.95 14.89 -10.89
N GLU A 115 1.78 15.48 -10.87
CA GLU A 115 1.03 15.79 -12.09
C GLU A 115 1.83 16.67 -13.05
N ASP A 116 2.64 17.60 -12.54
CA ASP A 116 3.49 18.47 -13.35
C ASP A 116 4.42 17.68 -14.27
N GLU A 117 4.86 16.50 -13.90
CA GLU A 117 5.68 15.64 -14.75
C GLU A 117 4.87 15.06 -15.91
N ILE A 118 3.60 14.80 -15.67
CA ILE A 118 2.68 14.34 -16.70
C ILE A 118 2.35 15.48 -17.66
N TRP A 119 2.11 16.69 -17.12
CA TRP A 119 1.82 17.89 -17.89
C TRP A 119 2.95 18.24 -18.84
N LYS A 120 4.19 18.11 -18.43
CA LYS A 120 5.35 18.40 -19.28
C LYS A 120 5.37 17.57 -20.56
N LYS A 121 4.84 16.38 -20.54
CA LYS A 121 4.74 15.53 -21.72
C LYS A 121 3.74 16.07 -22.74
N TYR A 122 2.74 16.77 -22.29
CA TYR A 122 1.67 17.28 -23.16
C TYR A 122 1.87 18.74 -23.57
N LEU A 123 2.62 19.50 -22.78
CA LEU A 123 2.87 20.91 -23.06
C LEU A 123 3.83 21.15 -24.22
N TYR A 124 4.64 20.17 -24.60
CA TYR A 124 5.67 20.29 -25.63
C TYR A 124 5.34 19.51 -26.91
N ILE A 125 4.13 19.06 -27.01
CA ILE A 125 3.59 18.45 -28.22
C ILE A 125 3.00 19.57 -29.11
#